data_03e29e4d8387faa3be39b12287e32fec
#
_entry.id   03e29e4d8387faa3be39b12287e32fec
#
_cell.length_a   1.000
_cell.length_b   1.000
_cell.length_c   1.000
_cell.angle_alpha   90.00
_cell.angle_beta   90.00
_cell.angle_gamma   90.00
#
_symmetry.space_group_name_H-M   'P 1'
#
loop_
_entity.id
_entity.type
_entity.pdbx_description
1 polymer ?
#
loop_
_entity_poly.entity_id
_entity_poly.type
_entity_poly.pdbx_seq_one_letter_code
_entity_poly.pdbx_strand_id
1 'polypeptide(L)'
;MSLNPEQLGLVNRAKNAVSPFDIGACFNVAMATLKRDFLNIVLSNFVIGLVIGLVSLVGMIPFIGWIAMILLIPPLIIGFIRFNAKCVRGQPATLGDCFSGFDVYGTSVLTYILMILLVVVGTVLCILPGIYLAIGYAFAWNLLAERRGSAWECLEMSRQAVTAHWGWAFLLLLVAGLLAYAGLIACIIGVFVTMPFYGLMMAAAYDRLFAEQAPQL
;
A
#
# COMPACT_ATOMS: atom_id res chain seq x y z
N MET A 1 -9.04 -21.60 7.00
CA MET A 1 -9.26 -20.54 7.99
C MET A 1 -10.33 -19.63 7.40
N SER A 2 -11.53 -19.60 7.97
CA SER A 2 -12.69 -18.83 7.47
C SER A 2 -12.59 -17.39 8.01
N LEU A 3 -12.89 -16.42 7.15
CA LEU A 3 -12.99 -15.02 7.56
C LEU A 3 -14.14 -14.87 8.59
N ASN A 4 -13.95 -13.98 9.54
CA ASN A 4 -14.93 -13.59 10.55
C ASN A 4 -16.15 -12.89 9.87
N PRO A 5 -17.37 -12.93 10.43
CA PRO A 5 -18.55 -12.27 9.87
C PRO A 5 -18.36 -10.78 9.55
N GLU A 6 -17.63 -10.05 10.38
CA GLU A 6 -17.28 -8.64 10.15
C GLU A 6 -16.39 -8.49 8.91
N GLN A 7 -15.35 -9.31 8.80
CA GLN A 7 -14.43 -9.34 7.65
C GLN A 7 -15.15 -9.72 6.36
N LEU A 8 -16.08 -10.68 6.42
CA LEU A 8 -16.94 -11.04 5.29
C LEU A 8 -17.86 -9.87 4.90
N GLY A 9 -18.38 -9.14 5.87
CA GLY A 9 -19.16 -7.93 5.62
C GLY A 9 -18.37 -6.87 4.86
N LEU A 10 -17.12 -6.61 5.25
CA LEU A 10 -16.21 -5.70 4.56
C LEU A 10 -15.93 -6.14 3.12
N VAL A 11 -15.61 -7.43 2.94
CA VAL A 11 -15.33 -7.99 1.60
C VAL A 11 -16.57 -7.92 0.70
N ASN A 12 -17.76 -8.24 1.20
CA ASN A 12 -18.99 -8.16 0.42
C ASN A 12 -19.33 -6.72 0.04
N ARG A 13 -19.10 -5.76 0.93
CA ARG A 13 -19.25 -4.33 0.63
C ARG A 13 -18.28 -3.90 -0.47
N ALA A 14 -17.01 -4.30 -0.36
CA ALA A 14 -15.99 -4.00 -1.37
C ALA A 14 -16.32 -4.61 -2.74
N LYS A 15 -16.85 -5.83 -2.79
CA LYS A 15 -17.27 -6.49 -4.05
C LYS A 15 -18.44 -5.78 -4.74
N ASN A 16 -19.33 -5.15 -3.96
CA ASN A 16 -20.51 -4.46 -4.46
C ASN A 16 -20.30 -2.95 -4.65
N ALA A 17 -19.09 -2.45 -4.39
CA ALA A 17 -18.78 -1.04 -4.56
C ALA A 17 -18.91 -0.61 -6.03
N VAL A 18 -19.61 0.49 -6.27
CA VAL A 18 -19.78 1.06 -7.60
C VAL A 18 -18.53 1.90 -7.91
N SER A 19 -17.79 1.53 -8.96
CA SER A 19 -16.56 2.21 -9.40
C SER A 19 -15.53 2.46 -8.26
N PRO A 20 -15.12 1.42 -7.52
CA PRO A 20 -14.23 1.60 -6.37
C PRO A 20 -12.87 2.16 -6.79
N PHE A 21 -12.43 1.86 -8.00
CA PHE A 21 -11.15 2.27 -8.58
C PHE A 21 -11.31 3.38 -9.63
N ASP A 22 -12.11 4.42 -9.32
CA ASP A 22 -12.16 5.63 -10.14
C ASP A 22 -10.82 6.36 -10.04
N ILE A 23 -10.00 6.19 -11.10
CA ILE A 23 -8.65 6.75 -11.18
C ILE A 23 -8.68 8.27 -11.10
N GLY A 24 -9.67 8.92 -11.76
CA GLY A 24 -9.82 10.37 -11.74
C GLY A 24 -10.11 10.89 -10.33
N ALA A 25 -11.01 10.23 -9.61
CA ALA A 25 -11.31 10.60 -8.22
C ALA A 25 -10.11 10.35 -7.30
N CYS A 26 -9.42 9.21 -7.41
CA CYS A 26 -8.20 8.94 -6.62
C CYS A 26 -7.09 9.96 -6.92
N PHE A 27 -6.92 10.34 -8.19
CA PHE A 27 -5.97 11.36 -8.61
C PHE A 27 -6.30 12.72 -8.00
N ASN A 28 -7.56 13.15 -8.06
CA ASN A 28 -8.01 14.43 -7.52
C ASN A 28 -7.82 14.50 -6.00
N VAL A 29 -8.17 13.42 -5.27
CA VAL A 29 -7.93 13.31 -3.82
C VAL A 29 -6.45 13.41 -3.50
N ALA A 30 -5.60 12.66 -4.20
CA ALA A 30 -4.15 12.71 -4.00
C ALA A 30 -3.58 14.10 -4.29
N MET A 31 -4.01 14.75 -5.36
CA MET A 31 -3.57 16.10 -5.73
C MET A 31 -4.03 17.16 -4.72
N ALA A 32 -5.28 17.10 -4.27
CA ALA A 32 -5.82 18.00 -3.26
C ALA A 32 -5.08 17.84 -1.92
N THR A 33 -4.84 16.58 -1.51
CA THR A 33 -4.09 16.26 -0.29
C THR A 33 -2.66 16.78 -0.37
N LEU A 34 -1.98 16.52 -1.48
CA LEU A 34 -0.60 16.98 -1.69
C LEU A 34 -0.50 18.52 -1.66
N LYS A 35 -1.45 19.23 -2.28
CA LYS A 35 -1.49 20.71 -2.27
C LYS A 35 -1.75 21.26 -0.88
N ARG A 36 -2.57 20.59 -0.07
CA ARG A 36 -2.92 21.04 1.28
C ARG A 36 -1.75 21.03 2.23
N ASP A 37 -0.94 19.97 2.23
CA ASP A 37 0.16 19.74 3.19
C ASP A 37 1.47 19.37 2.48
N PHE A 38 1.79 20.07 1.39
CA PHE A 38 2.90 19.74 0.49
C PHE A 38 4.22 19.50 1.24
N LEU A 39 4.61 20.44 2.11
CA LEU A 39 5.91 20.38 2.78
C LEU A 39 6.00 19.19 3.74
N ASN A 40 4.96 18.95 4.55
CA ASN A 40 4.93 17.84 5.50
C ASN A 40 4.95 16.50 4.79
N ILE A 41 4.15 16.35 3.71
CA ILE A 41 4.07 15.12 2.93
C ILE A 41 5.41 14.83 2.24
N VAL A 42 5.99 15.81 1.56
CA VAL A 42 7.26 15.63 0.86
C VAL A 42 8.41 15.35 1.84
N LEU A 43 8.49 16.10 2.94
CA LEU A 43 9.54 15.90 3.95
C LEU A 43 9.43 14.52 4.62
N SER A 44 8.23 14.11 5.01
CA SER A 44 8.01 12.80 5.65
C SER A 44 8.34 11.65 4.70
N ASN A 45 7.93 11.77 3.44
CA ASN A 45 8.26 10.78 2.41
C ASN A 45 9.75 10.76 2.06
N PHE A 46 10.42 11.92 2.10
CA PHE A 46 11.87 12.00 1.94
C PHE A 46 12.58 11.24 3.07
N VAL A 47 12.20 11.48 4.32
CA VAL A 47 12.82 10.81 5.48
C VAL A 47 12.61 9.30 5.42
N ILE A 48 11.36 8.83 5.19
CA ILE A 48 11.10 7.39 5.10
C ILE A 48 11.80 6.76 3.89
N GLY A 49 11.86 7.46 2.76
CA GLY A 49 12.58 7.03 1.57
C GLY A 49 14.07 6.90 1.81
N LEU A 50 14.67 7.84 2.55
CA LEU A 50 16.08 7.77 2.97
C LEU A 50 16.33 6.57 3.88
N VAL A 51 15.47 6.32 4.85
CA VAL A 51 15.57 5.16 5.74
C VAL A 51 15.46 3.84 4.95
N ILE A 52 14.47 3.73 4.07
CA ILE A 52 14.32 2.56 3.20
C ILE A 52 15.55 2.40 2.28
N GLY A 53 16.06 3.50 1.74
CA GLY A 53 17.27 3.50 0.92
C GLY A 53 18.49 3.00 1.69
N LEU A 54 18.70 3.44 2.93
CA LEU A 54 19.78 2.95 3.78
C LEU A 54 19.62 1.45 4.09
N VAL A 55 18.41 0.99 4.41
CA VAL A 55 18.14 -0.45 4.60
C VAL A 55 18.42 -1.23 3.32
N SER A 56 18.09 -0.68 2.15
CA SER A 56 18.34 -1.30 0.86
C SER A 56 19.84 -1.40 0.53
N LEU A 57 20.67 -0.43 0.96
CA LEU A 57 22.13 -0.52 0.85
C LEU A 57 22.69 -1.67 1.68
N VAL A 58 22.17 -1.87 2.90
CA VAL A 58 22.52 -3.05 3.71
C VAL A 58 22.10 -4.34 2.99
N GLY A 59 21.00 -4.30 2.24
CA GLY A 59 20.50 -5.39 1.39
C GLY A 59 21.48 -5.89 0.31
N MET A 60 22.49 -5.09 -0.05
CA MET A 60 23.55 -5.50 -0.98
C MET A 60 24.51 -6.52 -0.38
N ILE A 61 24.56 -6.68 0.96
CA ILE A 61 25.35 -7.70 1.62
C ILE A 61 24.63 -9.04 1.49
N PRO A 62 25.23 -10.06 0.82
CA PRO A 62 24.60 -11.37 0.67
C PRO A 62 24.21 -11.98 2.02
N PHE A 63 23.07 -12.66 2.07
CA PHE A 63 22.47 -13.33 3.25
C PHE A 63 22.06 -12.37 4.38
N ILE A 64 22.98 -11.62 4.98
CA ILE A 64 22.69 -10.70 6.11
C ILE A 64 21.78 -9.58 5.65
N GLY A 65 22.06 -8.99 4.50
CA GLY A 65 21.27 -7.90 3.95
C GLY A 65 19.84 -8.33 3.58
N TRP A 66 19.66 -9.50 3.02
CA TRP A 66 18.34 -10.05 2.70
C TRP A 66 17.50 -10.28 3.95
N ILE A 67 18.11 -10.83 5.01
CA ILE A 67 17.44 -11.00 6.31
C ILE A 67 17.04 -9.62 6.87
N ALA A 68 17.95 -8.64 6.83
CA ALA A 68 17.65 -7.29 7.29
C ALA A 68 16.49 -6.65 6.51
N MET A 69 16.45 -6.81 5.19
CA MET A 69 15.34 -6.32 4.36
C MET A 69 13.99 -6.97 4.74
N ILE A 70 13.96 -8.30 4.91
CA ILE A 70 12.75 -9.02 5.31
C ILE A 70 12.25 -8.57 6.68
N LEU A 71 13.15 -8.21 7.58
CA LEU A 71 12.80 -7.81 8.94
C LEU A 71 12.43 -6.32 9.05
N LEU A 72 13.10 -5.42 8.32
CA LEU A 72 12.95 -3.97 8.51
C LEU A 72 11.98 -3.30 7.53
N ILE A 73 11.89 -3.78 6.29
CA ILE A 73 11.03 -3.17 5.27
C ILE A 73 9.53 -3.26 5.63
N PRO A 74 8.98 -4.40 6.09
CA PRO A 74 7.55 -4.53 6.36
C PRO A 74 6.98 -3.50 7.35
N PRO A 75 7.56 -3.28 8.54
CA PRO A 75 7.02 -2.28 9.47
C PRO A 75 7.14 -0.85 8.92
N LEU A 76 8.16 -0.54 8.13
CA LEU A 76 8.29 0.76 7.47
C LEU A 76 7.20 0.99 6.42
N ILE A 77 6.83 -0.04 5.65
CA ILE A 77 5.71 0.02 4.71
C ILE A 77 4.40 0.33 5.45
N ILE A 78 4.15 -0.34 6.58
CA ILE A 78 2.95 -0.08 7.40
C ILE A 78 2.91 1.37 7.89
N GLY A 79 4.04 1.88 8.42
CA GLY A 79 4.13 3.27 8.86
C GLY A 79 3.86 4.26 7.72
N PHE A 80 4.47 4.03 6.56
CA PHE A 80 4.23 4.82 5.35
C PHE A 80 2.74 4.84 4.92
N ILE A 81 2.08 3.69 4.95
CA ILE A 81 0.66 3.57 4.61
C ILE A 81 -0.21 4.34 5.61
N ARG A 82 0.04 4.20 6.92
CA ARG A 82 -0.69 4.93 7.96
C ARG A 82 -0.55 6.44 7.83
N PHE A 83 0.66 6.92 7.55
CA PHE A 83 0.92 8.33 7.30
C PHE A 83 0.07 8.83 6.12
N ASN A 84 0.13 8.16 4.96
CA ASN A 84 -0.63 8.57 3.78
C ASN A 84 -2.16 8.47 4.01
N ALA A 85 -2.65 7.46 4.71
CA ALA A 85 -4.07 7.33 5.06
C ALA A 85 -4.54 8.50 5.95
N LYS A 86 -3.75 8.90 6.96
CA LYS A 86 -4.04 10.09 7.77
C LYS A 86 -4.09 11.37 6.92
N CYS A 87 -3.12 11.54 6.00
CA CYS A 87 -3.10 12.69 5.10
C CYS A 87 -4.36 12.75 4.23
N VAL A 88 -4.77 11.63 3.63
CA VAL A 88 -5.98 11.57 2.78
C VAL A 88 -7.24 11.89 3.59
N ARG A 89 -7.34 11.37 4.82
CA ARG A 89 -8.48 11.58 5.72
C ARG A 89 -8.50 12.95 6.39
N GLY A 90 -7.54 13.82 6.11
CA GLY A 90 -7.46 15.16 6.73
C GLY A 90 -7.08 15.15 8.20
N GLN A 91 -6.51 14.05 8.70
CA GLN A 91 -6.07 13.92 10.08
C GLN A 91 -4.64 14.48 10.23
N PRO A 92 -4.27 14.96 11.44
CA PRO A 92 -2.89 15.37 11.69
C PRO A 92 -1.94 14.18 11.53
N ALA A 93 -1.04 14.30 10.56
CA ALA A 93 -0.03 13.30 10.26
C ALA A 93 1.37 13.84 10.61
N THR A 94 2.15 13.05 11.31
CA THR A 94 3.50 13.41 11.77
C THR A 94 4.54 12.43 11.27
N LEU A 95 5.81 12.83 11.25
CA LEU A 95 6.93 11.93 10.95
C LEU A 95 6.93 10.66 11.83
N GLY A 96 6.46 10.76 13.08
CA GLY A 96 6.35 9.62 13.98
C GLY A 96 5.40 8.52 13.45
N ASP A 97 4.38 8.91 12.68
CA ASP A 97 3.43 7.96 12.09
C ASP A 97 4.10 7.05 11.05
N CYS A 98 5.16 7.53 10.39
CA CYS A 98 5.95 6.73 9.45
C CYS A 98 6.67 5.54 10.13
N PHE A 99 6.88 5.61 11.44
CA PHE A 99 7.51 4.56 12.23
C PHE A 99 6.51 3.77 13.10
N SER A 100 5.23 4.11 13.03
CA SER A 100 4.18 3.45 13.84
C SER A 100 3.94 1.98 13.47
N GLY A 101 4.46 1.50 12.34
CA GLY A 101 4.26 0.12 11.89
C GLY A 101 5.01 -0.92 12.73
N PHE A 102 5.94 -0.51 13.57
CA PHE A 102 6.64 -1.42 14.49
C PHE A 102 5.74 -1.99 15.59
N ASP A 103 4.56 -1.43 15.81
CA ASP A 103 3.56 -1.94 16.75
C ASP A 103 2.88 -3.26 16.28
N VAL A 104 2.93 -3.53 14.98
CA VAL A 104 2.45 -4.77 14.34
C VAL A 104 3.58 -5.56 13.68
N TYR A 105 4.80 -5.43 14.23
CA TYR A 105 6.02 -5.98 13.65
C TYR A 105 5.91 -7.44 13.21
N GLY A 106 5.56 -8.35 14.13
CA GLY A 106 5.49 -9.77 13.83
C GLY A 106 4.50 -10.11 12.72
N THR A 107 3.34 -9.46 12.74
CA THR A 107 2.30 -9.67 11.72
C THR A 107 2.72 -9.10 10.37
N SER A 108 3.41 -7.95 10.36
CA SER A 108 3.89 -7.33 9.11
C SER A 108 4.96 -8.19 8.43
N VAL A 109 5.92 -8.71 9.20
CA VAL A 109 6.95 -9.63 8.68
C VAL A 109 6.32 -10.91 8.15
N LEU A 110 5.38 -11.50 8.89
CA LEU A 110 4.68 -12.70 8.45
C LEU A 110 3.87 -12.45 7.17
N THR A 111 3.17 -11.32 7.07
CA THR A 111 2.43 -10.94 5.85
C THR A 111 3.37 -10.82 4.65
N TYR A 112 4.55 -10.23 4.84
CA TYR A 112 5.55 -10.06 3.80
C TYR A 112 6.07 -11.41 3.29
N ILE A 113 6.43 -12.30 4.21
CA ILE A 113 6.91 -13.65 3.86
C ILE A 113 5.82 -14.44 3.11
N LEU A 114 4.60 -14.45 3.63
CA LEU A 114 3.48 -15.14 2.99
C LEU A 114 3.18 -14.58 1.60
N MET A 115 3.15 -13.25 1.47
CA MET A 115 2.89 -12.58 0.19
C MET A 115 3.96 -12.93 -0.86
N ILE A 116 5.25 -12.84 -0.50
CA ILE A 116 6.34 -13.22 -1.40
C ILE A 116 6.23 -14.69 -1.78
N LEU A 117 6.05 -15.58 -0.81
CA LEU A 117 5.94 -17.01 -1.06
C LEU A 117 4.81 -17.32 -2.05
N LEU A 118 3.62 -16.77 -1.83
CA LEU A 118 2.45 -17.01 -2.69
C LEU A 118 2.64 -16.43 -4.10
N VAL A 119 3.20 -15.22 -4.21
CA VAL A 119 3.46 -14.59 -5.51
C VAL A 119 4.56 -15.35 -6.27
N VAL A 120 5.64 -15.74 -5.60
CA VAL A 120 6.73 -16.51 -6.22
C VAL A 120 6.24 -17.87 -6.69
N VAL A 121 5.53 -18.62 -5.83
CA VAL A 121 4.94 -19.92 -6.22
C VAL A 121 3.97 -19.73 -7.39
N GLY A 122 3.11 -18.72 -7.34
CA GLY A 122 2.21 -18.39 -8.46
C GLY A 122 2.95 -18.10 -9.76
N THR A 123 4.06 -17.34 -9.68
CA THR A 123 4.87 -16.97 -10.85
C THR A 123 5.64 -18.18 -11.43
N VAL A 124 6.16 -19.04 -10.55
CA VAL A 124 6.88 -20.28 -10.97
C VAL A 124 5.92 -21.26 -11.64
N LEU A 125 4.71 -21.41 -11.12
CA LEU A 125 3.68 -22.28 -11.73
C LEU A 125 3.24 -21.73 -13.10
N CYS A 126 3.02 -20.42 -13.19
CA CYS A 126 2.72 -19.70 -14.42
C CYS A 126 2.81 -18.19 -14.13
N ILE A 127 3.29 -17.39 -15.08
CA ILE A 127 3.43 -15.94 -14.91
C ILE A 127 2.06 -15.28 -14.60
N LEU A 128 0.99 -15.73 -15.25
CA LEU A 128 -0.35 -15.15 -15.09
C LEU A 128 -0.92 -15.26 -13.66
N PRO A 129 -0.88 -16.42 -12.97
CA PRO A 129 -1.27 -16.50 -11.56
C PRO A 129 -0.42 -15.64 -10.64
N GLY A 130 0.88 -15.50 -10.91
CA GLY A 130 1.75 -14.60 -10.14
C GLY A 130 1.32 -13.14 -10.23
N ILE A 131 1.04 -12.65 -11.44
CA ILE A 131 0.52 -11.29 -11.67
C ILE A 131 -0.85 -11.12 -11.00
N TYR A 132 -1.74 -12.11 -11.15
CA TYR A 132 -3.06 -12.09 -10.52
C TYR A 132 -2.97 -11.93 -9.00
N LEU A 133 -2.10 -12.69 -8.34
CA LEU A 133 -1.91 -12.63 -6.89
C LEU A 133 -1.25 -11.32 -6.46
N ALA A 134 -0.24 -10.83 -7.19
CA ALA A 134 0.43 -9.56 -6.89
C ALA A 134 -0.56 -8.39 -6.88
N ILE A 135 -1.47 -8.33 -7.86
CA ILE A 135 -2.54 -7.32 -7.90
C ILE A 135 -3.59 -7.59 -6.82
N GLY A 136 -3.97 -8.84 -6.61
CA GLY A 136 -4.93 -9.25 -5.59
C GLY A 136 -4.52 -8.86 -4.17
N TYR A 137 -3.23 -8.86 -3.87
CA TYR A 137 -2.68 -8.50 -2.56
C TYR A 137 -2.34 -7.01 -2.40
N ALA A 138 -2.64 -6.16 -3.38
CA ALA A 138 -2.25 -4.74 -3.37
C ALA A 138 -2.72 -3.97 -2.13
N PHE A 139 -3.88 -4.31 -1.57
CA PHE A 139 -4.45 -3.65 -0.38
C PHE A 139 -4.27 -4.44 0.92
N ALA A 140 -3.58 -5.58 0.90
CA ALA A 140 -3.32 -6.37 2.10
C ALA A 140 -2.57 -5.57 3.17
N TRP A 141 -1.63 -4.73 2.75
CA TRP A 141 -0.87 -3.84 3.62
C TRP A 141 -1.73 -2.77 4.29
N ASN A 142 -2.71 -2.21 3.57
CA ASN A 142 -3.65 -1.23 4.09
C ASN A 142 -4.57 -1.86 5.14
N LEU A 143 -5.09 -3.07 4.88
CA LEU A 143 -5.90 -3.83 5.83
C LEU A 143 -5.11 -4.16 7.10
N LEU A 144 -3.84 -4.53 6.96
CA LEU A 144 -2.97 -4.80 8.09
C LEU A 144 -2.63 -3.51 8.87
N ALA A 145 -2.40 -2.39 8.18
CA ALA A 145 -2.16 -1.10 8.78
C ALA A 145 -3.31 -0.67 9.69
N GLU A 146 -4.55 -1.01 9.32
CA GLU A 146 -5.77 -0.78 10.11
C GLU A 146 -6.09 -1.92 11.09
N ARG A 147 -5.22 -2.93 11.21
CA ARG A 147 -5.41 -4.08 12.10
C ARG A 147 -6.73 -4.84 11.89
N ARG A 148 -7.14 -4.97 10.61
CA ARG A 148 -8.42 -5.63 10.25
C ARG A 148 -8.38 -7.15 10.40
N GLY A 149 -7.22 -7.76 10.66
CA GLY A 149 -7.08 -9.18 10.87
C GLY A 149 -5.62 -9.64 10.94
N SER A 150 -5.45 -10.96 10.98
CA SER A 150 -4.15 -11.62 10.89
C SER A 150 -3.52 -11.48 9.50
N ALA A 151 -2.26 -11.87 9.36
CA ALA A 151 -1.54 -11.83 8.08
C ALA A 151 -2.29 -12.53 6.94
N TRP A 152 -2.78 -13.75 7.18
CA TRP A 152 -3.53 -14.52 6.18
C TRP A 152 -4.89 -13.89 5.85
N GLU A 153 -5.62 -13.44 6.87
CA GLU A 153 -6.92 -12.81 6.68
C GLU A 153 -6.83 -11.52 5.86
N CYS A 154 -5.82 -10.68 6.11
CA CYS A 154 -5.58 -9.46 5.32
C CYS A 154 -5.26 -9.78 3.85
N LEU A 155 -4.45 -10.81 3.58
CA LEU A 155 -4.16 -11.26 2.22
C LEU A 155 -5.44 -11.77 1.53
N GLU A 156 -6.22 -12.60 2.19
CA GLU A 156 -7.43 -13.19 1.64
C GLU A 156 -8.54 -12.14 1.43
N MET A 157 -8.74 -11.22 2.38
CA MET A 157 -9.69 -10.10 2.22
C MET A 157 -9.31 -9.22 1.02
N SER A 158 -8.03 -8.86 0.89
CA SER A 158 -7.54 -8.07 -0.25
C SER A 158 -7.80 -8.79 -1.56
N ARG A 159 -7.40 -10.06 -1.65
CA ARG A 159 -7.60 -10.89 -2.85
C ARG A 159 -9.07 -10.96 -3.25
N GLN A 160 -9.96 -11.27 -2.30
CA GLN A 160 -11.39 -11.40 -2.59
C GLN A 160 -12.03 -10.08 -3.03
N ALA A 161 -11.68 -8.96 -2.40
CA ALA A 161 -12.19 -7.65 -2.74
C ALA A 161 -11.70 -7.18 -4.12
N VAL A 162 -10.40 -7.34 -4.39
CA VAL A 162 -9.80 -6.91 -5.66
C VAL A 162 -10.23 -7.78 -6.83
N THR A 163 -10.42 -9.09 -6.62
CA THR A 163 -10.83 -10.00 -7.69
C THR A 163 -12.13 -9.57 -8.38
N ALA A 164 -13.07 -9.02 -7.64
CA ALA A 164 -14.33 -8.54 -8.21
C ALA A 164 -14.15 -7.40 -9.24
N HIS A 165 -13.08 -6.62 -9.10
CA HIS A 165 -12.77 -5.45 -9.90
C HIS A 165 -11.32 -5.47 -10.43
N TRP A 166 -10.78 -6.67 -10.69
CA TRP A 166 -9.36 -6.89 -10.96
C TRP A 166 -8.79 -6.00 -12.08
N GLY A 167 -9.50 -5.86 -13.20
CA GLY A 167 -9.05 -5.03 -14.32
C GLY A 167 -8.90 -3.55 -13.95
N TRP A 168 -9.82 -3.01 -13.17
CA TRP A 168 -9.74 -1.63 -12.68
C TRP A 168 -8.64 -1.45 -11.63
N ALA A 169 -8.43 -2.43 -10.77
CA ALA A 169 -7.32 -2.43 -9.82
C ALA A 169 -5.97 -2.47 -10.54
N PHE A 170 -5.83 -3.32 -11.56
CA PHE A 170 -4.64 -3.35 -12.43
C PHE A 170 -4.39 -1.99 -13.07
N LEU A 171 -5.42 -1.38 -13.65
CA LEU A 171 -5.29 -0.07 -14.31
C LEU A 171 -4.90 1.04 -13.32
N LEU A 172 -5.48 1.04 -12.11
CA LEU A 172 -5.10 1.97 -11.05
C LEU A 172 -3.63 1.82 -10.68
N LEU A 173 -3.17 0.59 -10.42
CA LEU A 173 -1.77 0.29 -10.07
C LEU A 173 -0.82 0.70 -11.20
N LEU A 174 -1.21 0.44 -12.45
CA LEU A 174 -0.44 0.82 -13.63
C LEU A 174 -0.30 2.34 -13.72
N VAL A 175 -1.41 3.08 -13.62
CA VAL A 175 -1.40 4.55 -13.71
C VAL A 175 -0.64 5.16 -12.53
N ALA A 176 -0.90 4.71 -11.31
CA ALA A 176 -0.20 5.20 -10.12
C ALA A 176 1.30 4.90 -10.18
N GLY A 177 1.67 3.72 -10.68
CA GLY A 177 3.07 3.32 -10.91
C GLY A 177 3.74 4.18 -11.98
N LEU A 178 3.10 4.38 -13.13
CA LEU A 178 3.63 5.24 -14.20
C LEU A 178 3.84 6.68 -13.72
N LEU A 179 2.91 7.21 -12.94
CA LEU A 179 3.05 8.54 -12.34
C LEU A 179 4.24 8.60 -11.35
N ALA A 180 4.42 7.55 -10.53
CA ALA A 180 5.57 7.46 -9.64
C ALA A 180 6.90 7.42 -10.43
N TYR A 181 6.97 6.65 -11.52
CA TYR A 181 8.15 6.56 -12.37
C TYR A 181 8.39 7.81 -13.23
N ALA A 182 7.34 8.58 -13.57
CA ALA A 182 7.50 9.83 -14.31
C ALA A 182 8.42 10.84 -13.57
N GLY A 183 8.40 10.82 -12.24
CA GLY A 183 9.32 11.62 -11.41
C GLY A 183 10.78 11.22 -11.57
N LEU A 184 11.08 9.97 -11.90
CA LEU A 184 12.45 9.51 -12.15
C LEU A 184 13.01 10.11 -13.45
N ILE A 185 12.15 10.28 -14.45
CA ILE A 185 12.51 10.91 -15.74
C ILE A 185 12.75 12.42 -15.55
N ALA A 186 12.02 13.06 -14.63
CA ALA A 186 12.12 14.49 -14.33
C ALA A 186 13.27 14.89 -13.38
N CYS A 187 14.33 14.11 -13.27
CA CYS A 187 15.42 14.17 -12.29
C CYS A 187 15.08 13.50 -10.94
N ILE A 188 16.14 13.12 -10.22
CA ILE A 188 16.05 12.44 -8.89
C ILE A 188 15.14 13.23 -7.91
N ILE A 189 15.08 14.56 -8.02
CA ILE A 189 14.23 15.42 -7.20
C ILE A 189 12.74 15.14 -7.47
N GLY A 190 12.36 14.81 -8.71
CA GLY A 190 10.97 14.49 -9.08
C GLY A 190 10.41 13.28 -8.34
N VAL A 191 11.25 12.29 -8.01
CA VAL A 191 10.85 11.08 -7.28
C VAL A 191 10.26 11.43 -5.90
N PHE A 192 10.83 12.41 -5.21
CA PHE A 192 10.36 12.82 -3.87
C PHE A 192 8.99 13.49 -3.88
N VAL A 193 8.53 13.94 -5.04
CA VAL A 193 7.19 14.49 -5.23
C VAL A 193 6.22 13.42 -5.75
N THR A 194 6.68 12.53 -6.62
CA THR A 194 5.81 11.54 -7.26
C THR A 194 5.61 10.26 -6.45
N MET A 195 6.59 9.85 -5.63
CA MET A 195 6.43 8.71 -4.70
C MET A 195 5.32 8.93 -3.67
N PRO A 196 5.25 10.10 -2.98
CA PRO A 196 4.10 10.41 -2.12
C PRO A 196 2.77 10.29 -2.86
N PHE A 197 2.73 10.73 -4.11
CA PHE A 197 1.52 10.68 -4.91
C PHE A 197 1.00 9.25 -5.11
N TYR A 198 1.88 8.29 -5.35
CA TYR A 198 1.52 6.88 -5.39
C TYR A 198 0.87 6.43 -4.07
N GLY A 199 1.49 6.72 -2.94
CA GLY A 199 0.96 6.36 -1.61
C GLY A 199 -0.41 6.99 -1.32
N LEU A 200 -0.60 8.25 -1.69
CA LEU A 200 -1.88 8.96 -1.53
C LEU A 200 -2.98 8.38 -2.44
N MET A 201 -2.67 8.05 -3.70
CA MET A 201 -3.62 7.38 -4.59
C MET A 201 -4.05 6.02 -4.06
N MET A 202 -3.10 5.23 -3.56
CA MET A 202 -3.41 3.92 -2.97
C MET A 202 -4.25 4.04 -1.70
N ALA A 203 -3.97 5.02 -0.84
CA ALA A 203 -4.77 5.31 0.35
C ALA A 203 -6.20 5.75 -0.03
N ALA A 204 -6.34 6.64 -1.02
CA ALA A 204 -7.65 7.08 -1.51
C ALA A 204 -8.46 5.91 -2.12
N ALA A 205 -7.82 5.03 -2.87
CA ALA A 205 -8.45 3.85 -3.44
C ALA A 205 -8.87 2.85 -2.36
N TYR A 206 -8.03 2.66 -1.34
CA TYR A 206 -8.36 1.82 -0.19
C TYR A 206 -9.58 2.35 0.57
N ASP A 207 -9.63 3.65 0.85
CA ASP A 207 -10.77 4.27 1.54
C ASP A 207 -12.06 4.13 0.73
N ARG A 208 -12.01 4.24 -0.59
CA ARG A 208 -13.18 4.02 -1.46
C ARG A 208 -13.66 2.56 -1.48
N LEU A 209 -12.73 1.61 -1.30
CA LEU A 209 -13.05 0.18 -1.32
C LEU A 209 -13.54 -0.33 0.03
N PHE A 210 -12.94 0.10 1.13
CA PHE A 210 -13.11 -0.49 2.46
C PHE A 210 -13.64 0.47 3.54
N ALA A 211 -13.51 1.79 3.40
CA ALA A 211 -13.99 2.72 4.42
C ALA A 211 -15.52 2.86 4.37
N GLU A 212 -16.11 3.11 5.53
CA GLU A 212 -17.56 3.32 5.67
C GLU A 212 -18.04 4.63 5.04
N GLN A 213 -17.13 5.59 4.88
CA GLN A 213 -17.38 6.88 4.22
C GLN A 213 -16.21 7.17 3.29
N ALA A 214 -16.46 7.21 1.98
CA ALA A 214 -15.48 7.78 1.06
C ALA A 214 -15.24 9.26 1.44
N PRO A 215 -13.98 9.77 1.42
CA PRO A 215 -13.74 11.18 1.64
C PRO A 215 -14.57 12.00 0.66
N GLN A 216 -15.54 12.74 1.18
CA GLN A 216 -16.30 13.72 0.42
C GLN A 216 -15.39 14.94 0.26
N LEU A 217 -14.99 15.22 -0.96
CA LEU A 217 -14.33 16.47 -1.36
C LEU A 217 -15.37 17.48 -1.80
#